data_214c82e63051987393ee5208565bd9d0
#
_entry.id   214c82e63051987393ee5208565bd9d0
#
_cell.length_a   1.000
_cell.length_b   1.000
_cell.length_c   1.000
_cell.angle_alpha   90.00
_cell.angle_beta   90.00
_cell.angle_gamma   90.00
#
_symmetry.space_group_name_H-M   'P 1'
#
loop_
_entity.id
_entity.type
_entity.pdbx_description
1 polymer ?
#
loop_
_entity_poly.entity_id
_entity_poly.type
_entity_poly.pdbx_seq_one_letter_code
_entity_poly.pdbx_strand_id
1 'polypeptide(L)'
;MSLTLQNVSRVVEGETWIDDVNLTLEPGSFNVLLGRTLSGKTTLMRLMAGLDKPTKGKIIMNGVDVTGVPVRERNISMVYQQFINYPNLSVYENIASPLRLAAMDEKEVDRRVRETATMLRIDPFLDRLPLQLSGGQQQRTAMARALVKDSQIVLFDEPLVNLDYKLREELRQELRALFKIRNCIAVYATTEPNEALALGGNTAVLNEGRLLQMGPTALVYHQPKNIVTAEMFSEPPINIVKGRVSEEEVTFDETVHFRLNSDLRGLSPGEYQFGVRASHIGLVPHADDDLELPVRVDLAEISGSETFLHVHNPHFDLVLHLSGVHAYHVDQEIKVYFPTHKLYAFDAQGKMVHSPARMRDQ
;
A
#
# COMPACT_ATOMS: atom_id res chain seq x y z
N MET A 1 -19.34 1.95 -13.92
CA MET A 1 -19.28 3.24 -13.20
C MET A 1 -17.84 3.60 -12.96
N SER A 2 -17.40 4.83 -13.28
CA SER A 2 -16.01 5.28 -13.10
C SER A 2 -15.94 6.50 -12.18
N LEU A 3 -14.79 6.67 -11.50
CA LEU A 3 -14.43 7.89 -10.78
C LEU A 3 -13.13 8.45 -11.35
N THR A 4 -13.15 9.68 -11.81
CA THR A 4 -11.98 10.35 -12.38
C THR A 4 -11.68 11.65 -11.64
N LEU A 5 -10.44 11.82 -11.23
CA LEU A 5 -9.89 13.07 -10.72
C LEU A 5 -9.04 13.69 -11.82
N GLN A 6 -9.30 14.98 -12.14
CA GLN A 6 -8.58 15.72 -13.18
C GLN A 6 -7.92 16.95 -12.59
N ASN A 7 -6.59 16.97 -12.55
CA ASN A 7 -5.74 18.05 -12.03
C ASN A 7 -6.18 18.52 -10.63
N VAL A 8 -6.53 17.53 -9.77
CA VAL A 8 -7.09 17.83 -8.44
C VAL A 8 -5.99 18.28 -7.50
N SER A 9 -6.15 19.46 -6.93
CA SER A 9 -5.28 20.01 -5.89
C SER A 9 -6.10 20.49 -4.70
N ARG A 10 -5.49 20.41 -3.52
CA ARG A 10 -6.06 20.89 -2.25
C ARG A 10 -5.03 21.65 -1.47
N VAL A 11 -5.29 22.95 -1.26
CA VAL A 11 -4.49 23.83 -0.40
C VAL A 11 -5.30 24.18 0.84
N VAL A 12 -4.72 24.07 2.02
CA VAL A 12 -5.31 24.38 3.31
C VAL A 12 -4.35 25.28 4.08
N GLU A 13 -4.78 26.45 4.47
CA GLU A 13 -3.98 27.44 5.23
C GLU A 13 -2.61 27.75 4.59
N GLY A 14 -2.55 27.73 3.24
CA GLY A 14 -1.32 27.97 2.49
C GLY A 14 -0.46 26.74 2.24
N GLU A 15 -0.72 25.59 2.87
CA GLU A 15 -0.04 24.33 2.66
C GLU A 15 -0.73 23.48 1.59
N THR A 16 0.05 22.91 0.69
CA THR A 16 -0.45 22.00 -0.37
C THR A 16 -0.54 20.59 0.17
N TRP A 17 -1.74 20.09 0.35
CA TRP A 17 -2.01 18.73 0.84
C TRP A 17 -2.20 17.72 -0.27
N ILE A 18 -2.74 18.16 -1.41
CA ILE A 18 -2.86 17.40 -2.66
C ILE A 18 -2.40 18.28 -3.80
N ASP A 19 -1.56 17.76 -4.67
CA ASP A 19 -0.94 18.51 -5.76
C ASP A 19 -1.09 17.78 -7.10
N ASP A 20 -1.92 18.35 -7.97
CA ASP A 20 -2.14 17.95 -9.37
C ASP A 20 -2.41 16.44 -9.57
N VAL A 21 -3.25 15.85 -8.75
CA VAL A 21 -3.58 14.43 -8.84
C VAL A 21 -4.49 14.16 -10.02
N ASN A 22 -4.04 13.27 -10.92
CA ASN A 22 -4.78 12.74 -12.06
C ASN A 22 -4.94 11.22 -11.86
N LEU A 23 -6.18 10.75 -11.71
CA LEU A 23 -6.48 9.37 -11.33
C LEU A 23 -7.82 8.94 -11.92
N THR A 24 -7.87 7.74 -12.50
CA THR A 24 -9.13 7.12 -12.92
C THR A 24 -9.28 5.75 -12.27
N LEU A 25 -10.43 5.54 -11.63
CA LEU A 25 -10.82 4.28 -11.00
C LEU A 25 -11.96 3.66 -11.82
N GLU A 26 -11.72 2.44 -12.28
CA GLU A 26 -12.65 1.74 -13.17
C GLU A 26 -13.75 1.00 -12.41
N PRO A 27 -14.89 0.71 -13.06
CA PRO A 27 -15.97 -0.05 -12.46
C PRO A 27 -15.52 -1.41 -11.96
N GLY A 28 -15.98 -1.78 -10.77
CA GLY A 28 -15.65 -3.10 -10.17
C GLY A 28 -14.19 -3.27 -9.79
N SER A 29 -13.40 -2.16 -9.78
CA SER A 29 -11.97 -2.23 -9.44
C SER A 29 -11.74 -2.15 -7.93
N PHE A 30 -10.74 -2.88 -7.47
CA PHE A 30 -10.17 -2.75 -6.14
C PHE A 30 -8.85 -1.96 -6.25
N ASN A 31 -8.77 -0.84 -5.53
CA ASN A 31 -7.67 0.11 -5.64
C ASN A 31 -7.08 0.40 -4.27
N VAL A 32 -5.79 0.18 -4.13
CA VAL A 32 -5.05 0.50 -2.91
C VAL A 32 -4.39 1.87 -3.07
N LEU A 33 -4.57 2.76 -2.10
CA LEU A 33 -3.78 3.98 -1.94
C LEU A 33 -2.64 3.68 -0.98
N LEU A 34 -1.44 3.49 -1.48
CA LEU A 34 -0.25 3.21 -0.69
C LEU A 34 0.57 4.49 -0.50
N GLY A 35 1.00 4.75 0.73
CA GLY A 35 1.85 5.89 1.03
C GLY A 35 2.12 6.03 2.52
N ARG A 36 3.20 6.68 2.89
CA ARG A 36 3.55 6.95 4.29
C ARG A 36 2.48 7.82 4.97
N THR A 37 2.53 7.90 6.28
CA THR A 37 1.72 8.89 7.03
C THR A 37 1.95 10.28 6.46
N LEU A 38 0.89 11.09 6.37
CA LEU A 38 0.88 12.43 5.77
C LEU A 38 1.12 12.48 4.24
N SER A 39 1.09 11.35 3.53
CA SER A 39 1.21 11.36 2.06
C SER A 39 -0.02 11.89 1.31
N GLY A 40 -1.13 12.19 2.01
CA GLY A 40 -2.36 12.72 1.42
C GLY A 40 -3.47 11.70 1.18
N LYS A 41 -3.33 10.43 1.58
CA LYS A 41 -4.34 9.36 1.37
C LYS A 41 -5.72 9.74 1.87
N THR A 42 -5.84 10.08 3.15
CA THR A 42 -7.10 10.49 3.79
C THR A 42 -7.69 11.72 3.12
N THR A 43 -6.88 12.73 2.81
CA THR A 43 -7.33 13.95 2.12
C THR A 43 -7.89 13.63 0.74
N LEU A 44 -7.19 12.78 -0.04
CA LEU A 44 -7.64 12.36 -1.37
C LEU A 44 -8.98 11.62 -1.29
N MET A 45 -9.15 10.72 -0.33
CA MET A 45 -10.40 9.99 -0.10
C MET A 45 -11.54 10.92 0.32
N ARG A 46 -11.28 11.93 1.17
CA ARG A 46 -12.27 12.94 1.56
C ARG A 46 -12.74 13.78 0.37
N LEU A 47 -11.83 14.10 -0.55
CA LEU A 47 -12.17 14.75 -1.82
C LEU A 47 -13.05 13.85 -2.71
N MET A 48 -12.70 12.57 -2.86
CA MET A 48 -13.51 11.58 -3.58
C MET A 48 -14.91 11.46 -2.97
N ALA A 49 -14.99 11.42 -1.65
CA ALA A 49 -16.27 11.33 -0.92
C ALA A 49 -17.14 12.59 -1.04
N GLY A 50 -16.56 13.75 -1.35
CA GLY A 50 -17.27 15.04 -1.31
C GLY A 50 -17.42 15.60 0.10
N LEU A 51 -16.57 15.17 1.02
CA LEU A 51 -16.44 15.74 2.38
C LEU A 51 -15.63 17.04 2.34
N ASP A 52 -14.65 17.08 1.46
CA ASP A 52 -13.85 18.27 1.18
C ASP A 52 -14.02 18.68 -0.28
N LYS A 53 -13.76 19.97 -0.56
CA LYS A 53 -13.77 20.51 -1.91
C LYS A 53 -12.34 20.72 -2.40
N PRO A 54 -12.00 20.35 -3.64
CA PRO A 54 -10.69 20.67 -4.19
C PRO A 54 -10.54 22.19 -4.36
N THR A 55 -9.31 22.67 -4.25
CA THR A 55 -8.96 24.08 -4.55
C THR A 55 -8.86 24.29 -6.06
N LYS A 56 -8.41 23.24 -6.79
CA LYS A 56 -8.33 23.20 -8.26
C LYS A 56 -8.71 21.82 -8.75
N GLY A 57 -9.04 21.74 -10.04
CA GLY A 57 -9.36 20.48 -10.71
C GLY A 57 -10.82 20.08 -10.60
N LYS A 58 -11.13 18.88 -11.10
CA LYS A 58 -12.48 18.32 -11.18
C LYS A 58 -12.54 16.90 -10.69
N ILE A 59 -13.69 16.54 -10.11
CA ILE A 59 -14.02 15.16 -9.72
C ILE A 59 -15.23 14.74 -10.55
N ILE A 60 -15.07 13.70 -11.35
CA ILE A 60 -16.07 13.25 -12.31
C ILE A 60 -16.51 11.84 -11.94
N MET A 61 -17.80 11.62 -11.79
CA MET A 61 -18.42 10.31 -11.56
C MET A 61 -19.32 9.97 -12.75
N ASN A 62 -19.05 8.87 -13.43
CA ASN A 62 -19.81 8.44 -14.62
C ASN A 62 -19.94 9.53 -15.70
N GLY A 63 -18.90 10.31 -15.92
CA GLY A 63 -18.92 11.41 -16.88
C GLY A 63 -19.61 12.69 -16.37
N VAL A 64 -20.18 12.68 -15.15
CA VAL A 64 -20.81 13.85 -14.55
C VAL A 64 -19.86 14.53 -13.58
N ASP A 65 -19.67 15.83 -13.72
CA ASP A 65 -18.88 16.64 -12.79
C ASP A 65 -19.61 16.76 -11.44
N VAL A 66 -19.02 16.15 -10.41
CA VAL A 66 -19.53 16.16 -9.03
C VAL A 66 -18.68 17.04 -8.11
N THR A 67 -17.82 17.88 -8.66
CA THR A 67 -16.96 18.79 -7.89
C THR A 67 -17.83 19.68 -7.00
N GLY A 68 -17.61 19.62 -5.68
CA GLY A 68 -18.39 20.39 -4.72
C GLY A 68 -19.81 19.86 -4.40
N VAL A 69 -20.27 18.78 -5.05
CA VAL A 69 -21.50 18.08 -4.65
C VAL A 69 -21.27 17.42 -3.29
N PRO A 70 -22.14 17.67 -2.29
CA PRO A 70 -21.95 17.15 -0.94
C PRO A 70 -22.10 15.62 -0.88
N VAL A 71 -21.43 14.98 0.10
CA VAL A 71 -21.40 13.52 0.28
C VAL A 71 -22.78 12.87 0.35
N ARG A 72 -23.78 13.53 0.93
CA ARG A 72 -25.16 13.01 1.05
C ARG A 72 -25.85 12.78 -0.32
N GLU A 73 -25.39 13.48 -1.35
CA GLU A 73 -25.91 13.41 -2.71
C GLU A 73 -25.07 12.48 -3.60
N ARG A 74 -23.98 11.93 -3.04
CA ARG A 74 -23.14 10.92 -3.70
C ARG A 74 -23.46 9.54 -3.14
N ASN A 75 -23.51 8.53 -3.99
CA ASN A 75 -23.71 7.16 -3.53
C ASN A 75 -22.37 6.52 -3.11
N ILE A 76 -21.79 7.04 -2.01
CA ILE A 76 -20.49 6.65 -1.47
C ILE A 76 -20.63 6.22 -0.02
N SER A 77 -19.86 5.23 0.41
CA SER A 77 -19.64 4.88 1.81
C SER A 77 -18.18 5.06 2.17
N MET A 78 -17.90 5.49 3.40
CA MET A 78 -16.54 5.65 3.90
C MET A 78 -16.41 5.07 5.31
N VAL A 79 -15.38 4.25 5.50
CA VAL A 79 -14.91 3.77 6.80
C VAL A 79 -13.69 4.58 7.16
N TYR A 80 -13.78 5.35 8.24
CA TYR A 80 -12.67 6.17 8.75
C TYR A 80 -11.70 5.34 9.57
N GLN A 81 -10.45 5.78 9.65
CA GLN A 81 -9.42 5.23 10.52
C GLN A 81 -9.88 5.17 11.98
N GLN A 82 -10.52 6.24 12.45
CA GLN A 82 -11.25 6.20 13.72
C GLN A 82 -12.66 5.66 13.47
N PHE A 83 -12.93 4.45 13.93
CA PHE A 83 -14.24 3.83 13.78
C PHE A 83 -15.29 4.58 14.60
N ILE A 84 -16.10 5.36 13.90
CA ILE A 84 -17.17 6.15 14.50
C ILE A 84 -18.44 5.31 14.51
N ASN A 85 -18.90 4.88 15.70
CA ASN A 85 -20.20 4.28 15.91
C ASN A 85 -21.12 5.25 16.64
N TYR A 86 -22.41 5.12 16.44
CA TYR A 86 -23.41 5.83 17.22
C TYR A 86 -23.51 5.21 18.62
N PRO A 87 -23.05 5.90 19.69
CA PRO A 87 -22.86 5.27 21.00
C PRO A 87 -24.16 4.84 21.68
N ASN A 88 -25.27 5.49 21.34
CA ASN A 88 -26.59 5.26 21.92
C ASN A 88 -27.45 4.26 21.10
N LEU A 89 -26.92 3.74 20.01
CA LEU A 89 -27.58 2.74 19.17
C LEU A 89 -26.90 1.40 19.35
N SER A 90 -27.69 0.31 19.35
CA SER A 90 -27.13 -1.05 19.33
C SER A 90 -26.31 -1.31 18.06
N VAL A 91 -25.56 -2.41 18.02
CA VAL A 91 -24.86 -2.84 16.80
C VAL A 91 -25.86 -2.98 15.64
N TYR A 92 -27.00 -3.62 15.90
CA TYR A 92 -28.06 -3.75 14.90
C TYR A 92 -28.50 -2.38 14.36
N GLU A 93 -28.83 -1.45 15.25
CA GLU A 93 -29.28 -0.11 14.91
C GLU A 93 -28.20 0.70 14.16
N ASN A 94 -26.94 0.54 14.57
CA ASN A 94 -25.82 1.15 13.86
C ASN A 94 -25.77 0.69 12.40
N ILE A 95 -25.89 -0.62 12.16
CA ILE A 95 -25.85 -1.20 10.82
C ILE A 95 -27.11 -0.83 10.04
N ALA A 96 -28.30 -0.86 10.67
CA ALA A 96 -29.58 -0.54 10.04
C ALA A 96 -29.73 0.94 9.63
N SER A 97 -29.02 1.84 10.34
CA SER A 97 -29.21 3.29 10.21
C SER A 97 -29.16 3.83 8.76
N PRO A 98 -28.20 3.45 7.89
CA PRO A 98 -28.16 3.96 6.52
C PRO A 98 -29.29 3.39 5.63
N LEU A 99 -29.80 2.20 5.92
CA LEU A 99 -30.90 1.58 5.17
C LEU A 99 -32.22 2.23 5.51
N ARG A 100 -32.44 2.52 6.80
CA ARG A 100 -33.64 3.25 7.27
C ARG A 100 -33.65 4.69 6.76
N LEU A 101 -32.48 5.35 6.71
CA LEU A 101 -32.36 6.68 6.11
C LEU A 101 -32.74 6.66 4.61
N ALA A 102 -32.50 5.55 3.93
CA ALA A 102 -32.91 5.31 2.54
C ALA A 102 -34.38 4.87 2.41
N ALA A 103 -35.18 4.89 3.50
CA ALA A 103 -36.59 4.47 3.56
C ALA A 103 -36.82 3.04 3.04
N MET A 104 -35.87 2.13 3.30
CA MET A 104 -35.98 0.72 2.93
C MET A 104 -37.00 -0.01 3.82
N ASP A 105 -37.68 -1.02 3.26
CA ASP A 105 -38.60 -1.86 4.00
C ASP A 105 -37.93 -2.59 5.17
N GLU A 106 -38.55 -2.64 6.35
CA GLU A 106 -37.95 -3.20 7.58
C GLU A 106 -37.56 -4.68 7.46
N LYS A 107 -38.29 -5.48 6.66
CA LYS A 107 -37.92 -6.89 6.41
C LYS A 107 -36.63 -7.00 5.64
N GLU A 108 -36.44 -6.13 4.65
CA GLU A 108 -35.22 -6.07 3.88
C GLU A 108 -34.06 -5.48 4.70
N VAL A 109 -34.35 -4.51 5.58
CA VAL A 109 -33.37 -3.99 6.56
C VAL A 109 -32.87 -5.14 7.45
N ASP A 110 -33.77 -5.90 8.08
CA ASP A 110 -33.38 -7.01 8.97
C ASP A 110 -32.54 -8.07 8.22
N ARG A 111 -32.98 -8.46 7.01
CA ARG A 111 -32.21 -9.39 6.18
C ARG A 111 -30.78 -8.90 5.92
N ARG A 112 -30.61 -7.69 5.42
CA ARG A 112 -29.31 -7.11 5.08
C ARG A 112 -28.41 -6.90 6.30
N VAL A 113 -28.97 -6.45 7.41
CA VAL A 113 -28.24 -6.28 8.68
C VAL A 113 -27.67 -7.62 9.13
N ARG A 114 -28.49 -8.69 9.17
CA ARG A 114 -28.02 -10.01 9.62
C ARG A 114 -27.00 -10.61 8.68
N GLU A 115 -27.21 -10.54 7.38
CA GLU A 115 -26.24 -11.00 6.37
C GLU A 115 -24.89 -10.29 6.51
N THR A 116 -24.92 -8.96 6.67
CA THR A 116 -23.68 -8.17 6.84
C THR A 116 -23.02 -8.44 8.18
N ALA A 117 -23.80 -8.61 9.25
CA ALA A 117 -23.28 -8.93 10.59
C ALA A 117 -22.62 -10.33 10.61
N THR A 118 -23.23 -11.32 9.98
CA THR A 118 -22.68 -12.68 9.86
C THR A 118 -21.37 -12.66 9.05
N MET A 119 -21.35 -11.96 7.92
CA MET A 119 -20.14 -11.80 7.10
C MET A 119 -18.96 -11.24 7.90
N LEU A 120 -19.22 -10.27 8.79
CA LEU A 120 -18.21 -9.64 9.62
C LEU A 120 -18.08 -10.26 11.02
N ARG A 121 -18.76 -11.39 11.27
CA ARG A 121 -18.70 -12.15 12.55
C ARG A 121 -19.04 -11.30 13.77
N ILE A 122 -20.03 -10.43 13.64
CA ILE A 122 -20.56 -9.58 14.73
C ILE A 122 -22.03 -9.87 15.04
N ASP A 123 -22.62 -10.88 14.41
CA ASP A 123 -24.01 -11.33 14.66
C ASP A 123 -24.29 -11.66 16.13
N PRO A 124 -23.38 -12.24 16.96
CA PRO A 124 -23.66 -12.48 18.37
C PRO A 124 -23.75 -11.20 19.22
N PHE A 125 -23.40 -10.05 18.66
CA PHE A 125 -23.32 -8.77 19.38
C PHE A 125 -24.38 -7.76 18.95
N LEU A 126 -25.34 -8.14 18.11
CA LEU A 126 -26.33 -7.24 17.50
C LEU A 126 -27.10 -6.39 18.51
N ASP A 127 -27.40 -6.93 19.68
CA ASP A 127 -28.16 -6.23 20.72
C ASP A 127 -27.28 -5.38 21.68
N ARG A 128 -25.94 -5.43 21.53
CA ARG A 128 -25.02 -4.68 22.39
C ARG A 128 -24.85 -3.25 21.92
N LEU A 129 -24.55 -2.36 22.89
CA LEU A 129 -24.11 -1.01 22.61
C LEU A 129 -22.60 -1.00 22.27
N PRO A 130 -22.11 -0.02 21.50
CA PRO A 130 -20.67 0.11 21.17
C PRO A 130 -19.73 0.09 22.36
N LEU A 131 -20.11 0.68 23.48
CA LEU A 131 -19.31 0.68 24.73
C LEU A 131 -19.12 -0.71 25.36
N GLN A 132 -19.96 -1.69 24.99
CA GLN A 132 -19.88 -3.08 25.45
C GLN A 132 -19.05 -3.97 24.52
N LEU A 133 -18.42 -3.39 23.51
CA LEU A 133 -17.65 -4.07 22.48
C LEU A 133 -16.15 -3.84 22.63
N SER A 134 -15.34 -4.83 22.24
CA SER A 134 -13.92 -4.63 22.03
C SER A 134 -13.67 -3.67 20.86
N GLY A 135 -12.45 -3.06 20.79
CA GLY A 135 -12.08 -2.17 19.69
C GLY A 135 -12.28 -2.82 18.31
N GLY A 136 -11.87 -4.08 18.13
CA GLY A 136 -12.06 -4.82 16.88
C GLY A 136 -13.54 -5.08 16.55
N GLN A 137 -14.42 -5.29 17.55
CA GLN A 137 -15.86 -5.43 17.34
C GLN A 137 -16.50 -4.10 16.95
N GLN A 138 -16.08 -2.99 17.55
CA GLN A 138 -16.52 -1.64 17.17
C GLN A 138 -16.11 -1.31 15.74
N GLN A 139 -14.89 -1.65 15.35
CA GLN A 139 -14.39 -1.45 14.00
C GLN A 139 -15.20 -2.24 12.97
N ARG A 140 -15.47 -3.51 13.24
CA ARG A 140 -16.33 -4.35 12.37
C ARG A 140 -17.75 -3.81 12.28
N THR A 141 -18.29 -3.24 13.36
CA THR A 141 -19.59 -2.56 13.34
C THR A 141 -19.59 -1.35 12.41
N ALA A 142 -18.55 -0.52 12.45
CA ALA A 142 -18.40 0.62 11.54
C ALA A 142 -18.24 0.17 10.07
N MET A 143 -17.51 -0.92 9.83
CA MET A 143 -17.39 -1.53 8.50
C MET A 143 -18.73 -2.08 8.01
N ALA A 144 -19.48 -2.79 8.87
CA ALA A 144 -20.81 -3.32 8.55
C ALA A 144 -21.76 -2.21 8.11
N ARG A 145 -21.76 -1.09 8.83
CA ARG A 145 -22.56 0.09 8.48
C ARG A 145 -22.22 0.67 7.11
N ALA A 146 -20.96 0.66 6.72
CA ALA A 146 -20.54 1.12 5.40
C ALA A 146 -20.88 0.11 4.28
N LEU A 147 -20.81 -1.19 4.59
CA LEU A 147 -20.99 -2.27 3.63
C LEU A 147 -22.46 -2.69 3.43
N VAL A 148 -23.34 -2.45 4.40
CA VAL A 148 -24.75 -2.81 4.32
C VAL A 148 -25.49 -2.08 3.20
N LYS A 149 -25.00 -0.88 2.85
CA LYS A 149 -25.50 -0.05 1.77
C LYS A 149 -24.89 -0.49 0.43
N ASP A 150 -25.70 -0.53 -0.63
CA ASP A 150 -25.22 -0.77 -2.00
C ASP A 150 -24.59 0.51 -2.57
N SER A 151 -23.43 0.86 -2.01
CA SER A 151 -22.69 2.04 -2.46
C SER A 151 -21.94 1.74 -3.76
N GLN A 152 -21.92 2.72 -4.64
CA GLN A 152 -21.18 2.66 -5.89
C GLN A 152 -19.66 2.77 -5.68
N ILE A 153 -19.26 3.46 -4.60
CA ILE A 153 -17.87 3.59 -4.17
C ILE A 153 -17.81 3.33 -2.67
N VAL A 154 -16.87 2.51 -2.26
CA VAL A 154 -16.57 2.24 -0.85
C VAL A 154 -15.12 2.62 -0.56
N LEU A 155 -14.93 3.51 0.40
CA LEU A 155 -13.64 4.05 0.80
C LEU A 155 -13.27 3.52 2.18
N PHE A 156 -12.06 2.98 2.33
CA PHE A 156 -11.52 2.45 3.59
C PHE A 156 -10.23 3.19 3.94
N ASP A 157 -10.26 3.95 5.01
CA ASP A 157 -9.10 4.70 5.49
C ASP A 157 -8.41 3.93 6.62
N GLU A 158 -7.37 3.18 6.28
CA GLU A 158 -6.59 2.31 7.18
C GLU A 158 -7.48 1.43 8.09
N PRO A 159 -8.42 0.65 7.54
CA PRO A 159 -9.50 0.04 8.30
C PRO A 159 -9.07 -1.13 9.19
N LEU A 160 -7.84 -1.64 9.08
CA LEU A 160 -7.37 -2.83 9.78
C LEU A 160 -6.21 -2.57 10.77
N VAL A 161 -5.77 -1.33 10.89
CA VAL A 161 -4.57 -0.93 11.68
C VAL A 161 -4.65 -1.34 13.17
N ASN A 162 -5.85 -1.30 13.77
CA ASN A 162 -6.03 -1.55 15.21
C ASN A 162 -6.44 -3.01 15.54
N LEU A 163 -6.28 -3.93 14.59
CA LEU A 163 -6.63 -5.34 14.77
C LEU A 163 -5.40 -6.20 15.04
N ASP A 164 -5.61 -7.29 15.79
CA ASP A 164 -4.60 -8.34 15.90
C ASP A 164 -4.34 -9.01 14.53
N TYR A 165 -3.16 -9.62 14.40
CA TYR A 165 -2.70 -10.22 13.15
C TYR A 165 -3.69 -11.21 12.54
N LYS A 166 -4.21 -12.13 13.36
CA LYS A 166 -5.11 -13.19 12.87
C LYS A 166 -6.41 -12.61 12.32
N LEU A 167 -7.01 -11.68 13.05
CA LEU A 167 -8.25 -11.03 12.66
C LEU A 167 -8.04 -10.15 11.42
N ARG A 168 -6.89 -9.46 11.32
CA ARG A 168 -6.53 -8.65 10.16
C ARG A 168 -6.47 -9.52 8.90
N GLU A 169 -5.80 -10.69 8.96
CA GLU A 169 -5.72 -11.63 7.85
C GLU A 169 -7.10 -12.14 7.41
N GLU A 170 -7.94 -12.54 8.37
CA GLU A 170 -9.28 -13.03 8.10
C GLU A 170 -10.13 -11.96 7.40
N LEU A 171 -10.17 -10.74 7.95
CA LEU A 171 -10.96 -9.64 7.38
C LEU A 171 -10.44 -9.20 6.01
N ARG A 172 -9.12 -9.21 5.79
CA ARG A 172 -8.52 -8.91 4.48
C ARG A 172 -8.99 -9.89 3.41
N GLN A 173 -9.02 -11.18 3.72
CA GLN A 173 -9.54 -12.21 2.81
C GLN A 173 -11.04 -12.03 2.54
N GLU A 174 -11.83 -11.74 3.57
CA GLU A 174 -13.26 -11.49 3.46
C GLU A 174 -13.56 -10.26 2.60
N LEU A 175 -12.85 -9.15 2.81
CA LEU A 175 -12.97 -7.95 1.98
C LEU A 175 -12.61 -8.23 0.52
N ARG A 176 -11.52 -8.94 0.27
CA ARG A 176 -11.11 -9.31 -1.09
C ARG A 176 -12.17 -10.17 -1.79
N ALA A 177 -12.74 -11.15 -1.09
CA ALA A 177 -13.81 -12.00 -1.62
C ALA A 177 -15.09 -11.20 -1.91
N LEU A 178 -15.48 -10.30 -1.00
CA LEU A 178 -16.63 -9.43 -1.15
C LEU A 178 -16.54 -8.55 -2.39
N PHE A 179 -15.38 -7.88 -2.59
CA PHE A 179 -15.21 -6.95 -3.70
C PHE A 179 -15.00 -7.62 -5.06
N LYS A 180 -14.68 -8.92 -5.10
CA LYS A 180 -14.74 -9.70 -6.34
C LYS A 180 -16.18 -9.90 -6.88
N ILE A 181 -17.16 -9.90 -5.98
CA ILE A 181 -18.57 -10.15 -6.32
C ILE A 181 -19.33 -8.83 -6.54
N ARG A 182 -18.97 -7.78 -5.80
CA ARG A 182 -19.62 -6.47 -5.90
C ARG A 182 -19.07 -5.69 -7.09
N ASN A 183 -19.95 -5.18 -7.92
CA ASN A 183 -19.59 -4.29 -9.03
C ASN A 183 -19.51 -2.82 -8.57
N CYS A 184 -18.73 -2.55 -7.52
CA CYS A 184 -18.48 -1.20 -7.01
C CYS A 184 -16.99 -0.87 -7.09
N ILE A 185 -16.62 0.39 -7.01
CA ILE A 185 -15.24 0.83 -6.86
C ILE A 185 -14.88 0.72 -5.37
N ALA A 186 -13.87 -0.07 -5.04
CA ALA A 186 -13.30 -0.10 -3.71
C ALA A 186 -11.97 0.67 -3.69
N VAL A 187 -11.80 1.53 -2.69
CA VAL A 187 -10.54 2.27 -2.43
C VAL A 187 -10.11 1.96 -1.01
N TYR A 188 -8.91 1.45 -0.85
CA TYR A 188 -8.33 1.03 0.43
C TYR A 188 -7.02 1.76 0.67
N ALA A 189 -6.98 2.65 1.65
CA ALA A 189 -5.76 3.34 2.04
C ALA A 189 -4.98 2.53 3.08
N THR A 190 -3.68 2.43 2.89
CA THR A 190 -2.77 1.78 3.84
C THR A 190 -1.37 2.42 3.80
N THR A 191 -0.64 2.27 4.91
CA THR A 191 0.79 2.54 5.00
C THR A 191 1.63 1.27 4.81
N GLU A 192 1.01 0.08 4.86
CA GLU A 192 1.68 -1.22 4.85
C GLU A 192 1.80 -1.77 3.41
N PRO A 193 3.01 -1.93 2.85
CA PRO A 193 3.21 -2.47 1.51
C PRO A 193 2.72 -3.91 1.37
N ASN A 194 2.85 -4.71 2.44
CA ASN A 194 2.40 -6.10 2.48
C ASN A 194 0.87 -6.21 2.36
N GLU A 195 0.11 -5.25 2.90
CA GLU A 195 -1.34 -5.19 2.67
C GLU A 195 -1.67 -4.93 1.20
N ALA A 196 -0.97 -3.98 0.57
CA ALA A 196 -1.17 -3.69 -0.85
C ALA A 196 -0.91 -4.92 -1.73
N LEU A 197 0.18 -5.65 -1.46
CA LEU A 197 0.52 -6.88 -2.18
C LEU A 197 -0.53 -7.99 -1.96
N ALA A 198 -0.97 -8.18 -0.73
CA ALA A 198 -1.93 -9.23 -0.39
C ALA A 198 -3.34 -8.94 -0.91
N LEU A 199 -3.79 -7.69 -0.90
CA LEU A 199 -5.08 -7.28 -1.45
C LEU A 199 -5.10 -7.37 -2.98
N GLY A 200 -4.00 -7.04 -3.64
CA GLY A 200 -3.89 -7.05 -5.10
C GLY A 200 -4.72 -5.93 -5.76
N GLY A 201 -5.21 -6.18 -6.97
CA GLY A 201 -5.92 -5.16 -7.77
C GLY A 201 -4.96 -4.11 -8.33
N ASN A 202 -5.31 -2.84 -8.23
CA ASN A 202 -4.46 -1.72 -8.61
C ASN A 202 -3.90 -1.03 -7.37
N THR A 203 -2.70 -0.47 -7.48
CA THR A 203 -2.11 0.38 -6.45
C THR A 203 -1.77 1.75 -7.01
N ALA A 204 -2.22 2.78 -6.31
CA ALA A 204 -1.83 4.17 -6.51
C ALA A 204 -0.88 4.55 -5.37
N VAL A 205 0.37 4.88 -5.71
CA VAL A 205 1.40 5.28 -4.75
C VAL A 205 1.37 6.80 -4.60
N LEU A 206 1.16 7.24 -3.36
CA LEU A 206 1.09 8.66 -2.99
C LEU A 206 2.29 9.05 -2.13
N ASN A 207 2.89 10.17 -2.46
CA ASN A 207 3.92 10.80 -1.64
C ASN A 207 3.74 12.32 -1.67
N GLU A 208 3.75 12.96 -0.49
CA GLU A 208 3.66 14.43 -0.35
C GLU A 208 2.55 15.05 -1.20
N GLY A 209 1.36 14.44 -1.16
CA GLY A 209 0.18 14.91 -1.89
C GLY A 209 0.18 14.63 -3.39
N ARG A 210 1.20 13.98 -3.95
CA ARG A 210 1.33 13.66 -5.38
C ARG A 210 1.12 12.19 -5.65
N LEU A 211 0.50 11.89 -6.79
CA LEU A 211 0.42 10.53 -7.32
C LEU A 211 1.70 10.22 -8.10
N LEU A 212 2.55 9.35 -7.55
CA LEU A 212 3.81 8.96 -8.20
C LEU A 212 3.60 7.91 -9.30
N GLN A 213 2.77 6.92 -9.03
CA GLN A 213 2.48 5.84 -9.97
C GLN A 213 1.13 5.20 -9.66
N MET A 214 0.44 4.73 -10.70
CA MET A 214 -0.73 3.86 -10.57
C MET A 214 -0.67 2.75 -11.60
N GLY A 215 -1.15 1.57 -11.22
CA GLY A 215 -1.26 0.39 -12.08
C GLY A 215 -1.57 -0.88 -11.31
N PRO A 216 -1.62 -2.04 -11.99
CA PRO A 216 -1.73 -3.34 -11.34
C PRO A 216 -0.66 -3.48 -10.25
N THR A 217 -1.05 -3.90 -9.05
CA THR A 217 -0.17 -3.93 -7.87
C THR A 217 1.15 -4.66 -8.14
N ALA A 218 1.09 -5.82 -8.79
CA ALA A 218 2.28 -6.57 -9.16
C ALA A 218 3.20 -5.79 -10.12
N LEU A 219 2.62 -5.04 -11.07
CA LEU A 219 3.40 -4.22 -11.99
C LEU A 219 4.10 -3.07 -11.27
N VAL A 220 3.38 -2.36 -10.38
CA VAL A 220 3.97 -1.24 -9.61
C VAL A 220 5.08 -1.74 -8.70
N TYR A 221 4.92 -2.93 -8.10
CA TYR A 221 5.93 -3.57 -7.27
C TYR A 221 7.20 -3.94 -8.06
N HIS A 222 7.05 -4.58 -9.22
CA HIS A 222 8.18 -5.07 -10.01
C HIS A 222 8.80 -4.01 -10.92
N GLN A 223 8.04 -2.98 -11.30
CA GLN A 223 8.47 -1.90 -12.18
C GLN A 223 8.11 -0.54 -11.57
N PRO A 224 8.73 -0.18 -10.42
CA PRO A 224 8.52 1.13 -9.80
C PRO A 224 9.09 2.21 -10.71
N LYS A 225 8.36 3.29 -10.97
CA LYS A 225 8.81 4.38 -11.84
C LYS A 225 9.99 5.16 -11.28
N ASN A 226 10.18 5.15 -9.96
CA ASN A 226 11.24 5.87 -9.27
C ASN A 226 11.61 5.20 -7.93
N ILE A 227 12.71 5.66 -7.33
CA ILE A 227 13.21 5.16 -6.04
C ILE A 227 12.13 5.25 -4.95
N VAL A 228 11.43 6.38 -4.84
CA VAL A 228 10.41 6.57 -3.81
C VAL A 228 9.31 5.52 -3.91
N THR A 229 8.86 5.18 -5.11
CA THR A 229 7.89 4.09 -5.33
C THR A 229 8.47 2.74 -4.94
N ALA A 230 9.76 2.47 -5.25
CA ALA A 230 10.42 1.23 -4.87
C ALA A 230 10.54 1.09 -3.35
N GLU A 231 10.89 2.18 -2.64
CA GLU A 231 10.94 2.24 -1.18
C GLU A 231 9.58 1.99 -0.53
N MET A 232 8.51 2.59 -1.09
CA MET A 232 7.15 2.43 -0.57
C MET A 232 6.65 0.98 -0.61
N PHE A 233 7.18 0.17 -1.53
CA PHE A 233 6.85 -1.26 -1.66
C PHE A 233 7.88 -2.18 -1.00
N SER A 234 8.76 -1.66 -0.16
CA SER A 234 9.82 -2.45 0.48
C SER A 234 9.79 -2.27 1.99
N GLU A 235 9.77 -3.40 2.72
CA GLU A 235 9.88 -3.45 4.17
C GLU A 235 10.83 -4.58 4.55
N PRO A 236 12.02 -4.25 5.02
CA PRO A 236 12.61 -2.92 5.13
C PRO A 236 12.79 -2.23 3.76
N PRO A 237 13.08 -0.93 3.73
CA PRO A 237 13.28 -0.17 2.48
C PRO A 237 14.30 -0.84 1.56
N ILE A 238 14.14 -0.64 0.24
CA ILE A 238 15.09 -1.13 -0.76
C ILE A 238 16.47 -0.51 -0.51
N ASN A 239 17.51 -1.34 -0.52
CA ASN A 239 18.88 -0.86 -0.42
C ASN A 239 19.24 -0.09 -1.69
N ILE A 240 19.81 1.09 -1.54
CA ILE A 240 20.26 1.93 -2.67
C ILE A 240 21.76 2.16 -2.57
N VAL A 241 22.49 1.75 -3.59
CA VAL A 241 23.95 1.90 -3.70
C VAL A 241 24.26 2.73 -4.94
N LYS A 242 25.09 3.75 -4.80
CA LYS A 242 25.59 4.54 -5.94
C LYS A 242 26.64 3.75 -6.69
N GLY A 243 26.62 3.85 -8.02
CA GLY A 243 27.59 3.17 -8.85
C GLY A 243 27.72 3.80 -10.23
N ARG A 244 28.80 3.46 -10.90
CA ARG A 244 29.11 3.89 -12.26
C ARG A 244 29.11 2.70 -13.20
N VAL A 245 28.47 2.85 -14.34
CA VAL A 245 28.50 1.91 -15.46
C VAL A 245 29.56 2.35 -16.44
N SER A 246 30.46 1.44 -16.81
CA SER A 246 31.37 1.56 -17.96
C SER A 246 30.88 0.66 -19.11
N GLU A 247 31.67 0.48 -20.17
CA GLU A 247 31.30 -0.39 -21.29
C GLU A 247 31.20 -1.88 -20.90
N GLU A 248 31.97 -2.33 -19.91
CA GLU A 248 32.09 -3.75 -19.57
C GLU A 248 31.70 -4.08 -18.10
N GLU A 249 31.70 -3.09 -17.23
CA GLU A 249 31.55 -3.31 -15.78
C GLU A 249 30.74 -2.24 -15.08
N VAL A 250 30.25 -2.62 -13.91
CA VAL A 250 29.67 -1.72 -12.90
C VAL A 250 30.63 -1.61 -11.73
N THR A 251 30.86 -0.40 -11.27
CA THR A 251 31.69 -0.10 -10.11
C THR A 251 30.84 0.54 -9.04
N PHE A 252 30.83 -0.05 -7.83
CA PHE A 252 30.27 0.57 -6.64
C PHE A 252 31.43 1.21 -5.86
N ASP A 253 31.42 2.53 -5.76
CA ASP A 253 32.28 3.32 -4.91
C ASP A 253 33.81 2.99 -5.03
N GLU A 254 34.29 2.84 -6.25
CA GLU A 254 35.70 2.58 -6.65
C GLU A 254 36.33 1.26 -6.18
N THR A 255 35.68 0.50 -5.31
CA THR A 255 36.27 -0.70 -4.69
C THR A 255 35.59 -2.01 -5.05
N VAL A 256 34.33 -1.96 -5.41
CA VAL A 256 33.54 -3.13 -5.71
C VAL A 256 33.19 -3.13 -7.19
N HIS A 257 33.67 -4.15 -7.91
CA HIS A 257 33.49 -4.24 -9.36
C HIS A 257 32.81 -5.55 -9.75
N PHE A 258 31.89 -5.51 -10.70
CA PHE A 258 31.34 -6.69 -11.33
C PHE A 258 31.07 -6.44 -12.82
N ARG A 259 31.15 -7.50 -13.62
CA ARG A 259 30.90 -7.42 -15.05
C ARG A 259 29.42 -7.16 -15.34
N LEU A 260 29.14 -6.32 -16.34
CA LEU A 260 27.80 -6.14 -16.86
C LEU A 260 27.22 -7.49 -17.27
N ASN A 261 26.21 -7.95 -16.58
CA ASN A 261 25.44 -9.13 -16.97
C ASN A 261 24.49 -8.79 -18.13
N SER A 262 23.79 -9.82 -18.68
CA SER A 262 22.86 -9.65 -19.80
C SER A 262 21.78 -8.61 -19.54
N ASP A 263 21.36 -8.48 -18.29
CA ASP A 263 20.23 -7.64 -17.90
C ASP A 263 20.62 -6.15 -17.86
N LEU A 264 21.84 -5.84 -17.43
CA LEU A 264 22.34 -4.47 -17.30
C LEU A 264 23.01 -3.93 -18.56
N ARG A 265 23.27 -4.76 -19.58
CA ARG A 265 23.94 -4.36 -20.84
C ARG A 265 23.23 -3.25 -21.64
N GLY A 266 21.97 -2.99 -21.32
CA GLY A 266 21.22 -1.89 -21.94
C GLY A 266 21.49 -0.51 -21.32
N LEU A 267 22.25 -0.43 -20.23
CA LEU A 267 22.58 0.83 -19.58
C LEU A 267 23.71 1.52 -20.34
N SER A 268 23.57 2.81 -20.60
CA SER A 268 24.65 3.64 -21.14
C SER A 268 25.72 3.91 -20.05
N PRO A 269 27.00 4.10 -20.44
CA PRO A 269 28.01 4.54 -19.46
C PRO A 269 27.57 5.80 -18.73
N GLY A 270 27.70 5.79 -17.38
CA GLY A 270 27.25 6.89 -16.55
C GLY A 270 27.08 6.54 -15.08
N GLU A 271 26.60 7.49 -14.30
CA GLU A 271 26.32 7.32 -12.88
C GLU A 271 24.86 6.92 -12.67
N TYR A 272 24.66 5.94 -11.77
CA TYR A 272 23.37 5.37 -11.45
C TYR A 272 23.23 5.14 -9.94
N GLN A 273 21.97 4.98 -9.51
CA GLN A 273 21.64 4.48 -8.19
C GLN A 273 21.08 3.07 -8.39
N PHE A 274 21.77 2.06 -7.84
CA PHE A 274 21.36 0.66 -7.94
C PHE A 274 20.53 0.27 -6.73
N GLY A 275 19.39 -0.37 -6.96
CA GLY A 275 18.48 -0.80 -5.92
C GLY A 275 18.43 -2.32 -5.80
N VAL A 276 18.47 -2.86 -4.58
CA VAL A 276 18.19 -4.27 -4.30
C VAL A 276 17.31 -4.41 -3.07
N ARG A 277 16.31 -5.29 -3.15
CA ARG A 277 15.45 -5.53 -2.00
C ARG A 277 16.20 -6.30 -0.91
N ALA A 278 15.94 -5.97 0.35
CA ALA A 278 16.56 -6.59 1.51
C ALA A 278 16.44 -8.13 1.51
N SER A 279 15.31 -8.66 1.04
CA SER A 279 15.05 -10.11 0.94
C SER A 279 15.82 -10.81 -0.19
N HIS A 280 16.49 -10.07 -1.05
CA HIS A 280 17.30 -10.64 -2.13
C HIS A 280 18.77 -10.79 -1.78
N ILE A 281 19.27 -10.05 -0.79
CA ILE A 281 20.65 -10.20 -0.31
C ILE A 281 20.71 -11.40 0.64
N GLY A 282 21.66 -12.29 0.40
CA GLY A 282 21.81 -13.55 1.14
C GLY A 282 23.14 -13.69 1.90
N LEU A 283 23.21 -14.71 2.75
CA LEU A 283 24.45 -15.14 3.44
C LEU A 283 25.21 -16.24 2.69
N VAL A 284 24.61 -16.75 1.64
CA VAL A 284 25.18 -17.73 0.71
C VAL A 284 24.89 -17.29 -0.72
N PRO A 285 25.74 -17.59 -1.69
CA PRO A 285 25.47 -17.27 -3.08
C PRO A 285 24.27 -18.09 -3.59
N HIS A 286 23.43 -17.50 -4.40
CA HIS A 286 22.32 -18.16 -5.10
C HIS A 286 22.69 -18.44 -6.57
N ALA A 287 23.63 -17.69 -7.11
CA ALA A 287 24.13 -17.81 -8.48
C ALA A 287 25.65 -17.58 -8.51
N ASP A 288 26.31 -18.09 -9.57
CA ASP A 288 27.77 -17.98 -9.73
C ASP A 288 28.25 -16.53 -9.95
N ASP A 289 27.34 -15.64 -10.38
CA ASP A 289 27.59 -14.22 -10.63
C ASP A 289 27.15 -13.28 -9.50
N ASP A 290 26.75 -13.87 -8.36
CA ASP A 290 26.43 -13.06 -7.17
C ASP A 290 27.70 -12.39 -6.65
N LEU A 291 27.60 -11.10 -6.37
CA LEU A 291 28.70 -10.31 -5.86
C LEU A 291 28.92 -10.58 -4.36
N GLU A 292 30.08 -11.12 -4.01
CA GLU A 292 30.49 -11.30 -2.61
C GLU A 292 30.98 -9.97 -2.03
N LEU A 293 30.40 -9.56 -0.91
CA LEU A 293 30.76 -8.33 -0.20
C LEU A 293 31.14 -8.64 1.25
N PRO A 294 32.36 -8.29 1.68
CA PRO A 294 32.71 -8.27 3.09
C PRO A 294 32.05 -7.07 3.77
N VAL A 295 31.37 -7.32 4.89
CA VAL A 295 30.64 -6.30 5.65
C VAL A 295 30.81 -6.54 7.15
N ARG A 296 30.52 -5.51 7.96
CA ARG A 296 30.42 -5.59 9.41
C ARG A 296 28.98 -5.46 9.86
N VAL A 297 28.63 -6.21 10.89
CA VAL A 297 27.30 -6.18 11.48
C VAL A 297 27.17 -5.00 12.45
N ASP A 298 26.15 -4.16 12.22
CA ASP A 298 25.76 -3.10 13.12
C ASP A 298 24.72 -3.56 14.13
N LEU A 299 23.71 -4.30 13.63
CA LEU A 299 22.56 -4.72 14.41
C LEU A 299 21.94 -5.97 13.80
N ALA A 300 21.55 -6.93 14.62
CA ALA A 300 20.71 -8.05 14.25
C ALA A 300 19.39 -7.98 15.03
N GLU A 301 18.31 -7.61 14.35
CA GLU A 301 16.96 -7.56 14.91
C GLU A 301 16.27 -8.89 14.63
N ILE A 302 16.04 -9.70 15.66
CA ILE A 302 15.36 -10.97 15.54
C ILE A 302 13.88 -10.78 15.87
N SER A 303 13.00 -10.97 14.87
CA SER A 303 11.56 -10.87 15.01
C SER A 303 10.90 -12.23 14.73
N GLY A 304 10.77 -13.04 15.79
CA GLY A 304 10.14 -14.36 15.67
C GLY A 304 10.89 -15.31 14.75
N SER A 305 10.43 -15.47 13.52
CA SER A 305 11.01 -16.36 12.49
C SER A 305 11.86 -15.66 11.45
N GLU A 306 12.16 -14.37 11.64
CA GLU A 306 12.89 -13.54 10.68
C GLU A 306 13.99 -12.76 11.38
N THR A 307 15.04 -12.41 10.64
CA THR A 307 16.14 -11.57 11.11
C THR A 307 16.36 -10.43 10.13
N PHE A 308 16.28 -9.20 10.62
CA PHE A 308 16.72 -8.01 9.90
C PHE A 308 18.15 -7.72 10.31
N LEU A 309 19.07 -7.86 9.37
CA LEU A 309 20.49 -7.70 9.62
C LEU A 309 20.98 -6.41 8.99
N HIS A 310 21.34 -5.43 9.83
CA HIS A 310 21.93 -4.17 9.41
C HIS A 310 23.44 -4.36 9.36
N VAL A 311 24.03 -4.06 8.22
CA VAL A 311 25.45 -4.21 7.96
C VAL A 311 25.99 -3.03 7.19
N HIS A 312 27.26 -2.73 7.37
CA HIS A 312 27.96 -1.71 6.60
C HIS A 312 29.27 -2.21 6.05
N ASN A 313 29.74 -1.57 5.01
CA ASN A 313 31.14 -1.51 4.62
C ASN A 313 31.60 -0.05 4.61
N PRO A 314 32.87 0.28 4.33
CA PRO A 314 33.33 1.68 4.34
C PRO A 314 32.58 2.61 3.41
N HIS A 315 31.77 2.12 2.48
CA HIS A 315 31.19 2.89 1.38
C HIS A 315 29.66 2.95 1.40
N PHE A 316 28.97 1.95 1.95
CA PHE A 316 27.51 1.91 2.00
C PHE A 316 26.96 1.00 3.10
N ASP A 317 25.75 1.29 3.52
CA ASP A 317 24.98 0.53 4.49
C ASP A 317 23.96 -0.34 3.75
N LEU A 318 23.72 -1.57 4.26
CA LEU A 318 22.73 -2.49 3.73
C LEU A 318 21.88 -3.06 4.85
N VAL A 319 20.64 -3.38 4.51
CA VAL A 319 19.74 -4.17 5.36
C VAL A 319 19.40 -5.45 4.63
N LEU A 320 19.60 -6.61 5.29
CA LEU A 320 19.16 -7.90 4.81
C LEU A 320 17.90 -8.31 5.55
N HIS A 321 16.99 -8.96 4.86
CA HIS A 321 15.83 -9.63 5.45
C HIS A 321 15.97 -11.14 5.27
N LEU A 322 16.31 -11.82 6.33
CA LEU A 322 16.65 -13.23 6.35
C LEU A 322 15.55 -14.07 7.00
N SER A 323 15.18 -15.18 6.39
CA SER A 323 14.31 -16.17 7.02
C SER A 323 15.05 -16.92 8.10
N GLY A 324 14.41 -17.13 9.25
CA GLY A 324 15.03 -17.83 10.40
C GLY A 324 15.69 -16.89 11.40
N VAL A 325 16.20 -17.50 12.45
CA VAL A 325 16.90 -16.80 13.54
C VAL A 325 18.40 -16.85 13.26
N HIS A 326 18.99 -15.70 13.01
CA HIS A 326 20.42 -15.53 12.76
C HIS A 326 21.01 -14.61 13.83
N ALA A 327 21.74 -15.20 14.78
CA ALA A 327 22.38 -14.44 15.85
C ALA A 327 23.78 -13.99 15.42
N TYR A 328 23.99 -12.69 15.41
CA TYR A 328 25.28 -12.06 15.12
C TYR A 328 25.66 -11.09 16.23
N HIS A 329 26.96 -10.89 16.42
CA HIS A 329 27.47 -9.85 17.32
C HIS A 329 27.76 -8.57 16.53
N VAL A 330 27.62 -7.45 17.21
CA VAL A 330 28.02 -6.13 16.67
C VAL A 330 29.52 -6.20 16.33
N ASP A 331 29.92 -5.53 15.25
CA ASP A 331 31.26 -5.51 14.68
C ASP A 331 31.76 -6.88 14.12
N GLN A 332 30.92 -7.90 14.09
CA GLN A 332 31.27 -9.17 13.47
C GLN A 332 31.46 -9.00 11.96
N GLU A 333 32.61 -9.44 11.43
CA GLU A 333 32.85 -9.50 9.98
C GLU A 333 32.16 -10.71 9.38
N ILE A 334 31.37 -10.48 8.33
CA ILE A 334 30.66 -11.52 7.58
C ILE A 334 30.76 -11.24 6.09
N LYS A 335 30.36 -12.22 5.29
CA LYS A 335 30.18 -12.06 3.85
C LYS A 335 28.70 -12.07 3.52
N VAL A 336 28.27 -11.17 2.68
CA VAL A 336 26.92 -11.14 2.11
C VAL A 336 27.00 -11.25 0.59
N TYR A 337 25.97 -11.80 -0.02
CA TYR A 337 25.91 -12.05 -1.45
C TYR A 337 24.82 -11.21 -2.08
N PHE A 338 25.23 -10.41 -3.04
CA PHE A 338 24.43 -9.40 -3.71
C PHE A 338 24.05 -9.88 -5.11
N PRO A 339 22.77 -10.17 -5.40
CA PRO A 339 22.37 -10.77 -6.67
C PRO A 339 22.34 -9.73 -7.80
N THR A 340 23.36 -9.73 -8.65
CA THR A 340 23.52 -8.73 -9.72
C THR A 340 22.36 -8.75 -10.74
N HIS A 341 21.72 -9.91 -10.94
CA HIS A 341 20.57 -10.09 -11.83
C HIS A 341 19.23 -9.57 -11.25
N LYS A 342 19.21 -9.21 -9.94
CA LYS A 342 18.03 -8.63 -9.27
C LYS A 342 18.14 -7.13 -9.00
N LEU A 343 19.11 -6.50 -9.62
CA LEU A 343 19.32 -5.06 -9.46
C LEU A 343 18.31 -4.24 -10.26
N TYR A 344 17.76 -3.25 -9.60
CA TYR A 344 17.14 -2.09 -10.25
C TYR A 344 18.22 -1.06 -10.56
N ALA A 345 18.08 -0.30 -11.64
CA ALA A 345 18.90 0.88 -11.87
C ALA A 345 18.01 2.11 -12.04
N PHE A 346 18.39 3.16 -11.36
CA PHE A 346 17.76 4.48 -11.41
C PHE A 346 18.79 5.51 -11.87
N ASP A 347 18.35 6.50 -12.64
CA ASP A 347 19.20 7.62 -13.05
C ASP A 347 19.50 8.56 -11.85
N ALA A 348 20.28 9.61 -12.11
CA ALA A 348 20.65 10.59 -11.09
C ALA A 348 19.45 11.34 -10.47
N GLN A 349 18.30 11.37 -11.16
CA GLN A 349 17.03 11.94 -10.69
C GLN A 349 16.15 10.93 -9.95
N GLY A 350 16.61 9.68 -9.78
CA GLY A 350 15.89 8.61 -9.13
C GLY A 350 14.79 7.99 -10.00
N LYS A 351 14.75 8.25 -11.30
CA LYS A 351 13.83 7.62 -12.24
C LYS A 351 14.37 6.24 -12.65
N MET A 352 13.51 5.24 -12.67
CA MET A 352 13.90 3.89 -13.07
C MET A 352 14.26 3.84 -14.55
N VAL A 353 15.42 3.29 -14.85
CA VAL A 353 15.92 3.03 -16.21
C VAL A 353 16.07 1.54 -16.49
N HIS A 354 16.19 0.71 -15.43
CA HIS A 354 16.23 -0.74 -15.56
C HIS A 354 15.52 -1.40 -14.37
N SER A 355 14.76 -2.46 -14.63
CA SER A 355 14.19 -3.37 -13.64
C SER A 355 14.59 -4.81 -13.92
N PRO A 356 14.81 -5.64 -12.87
CA PRO A 356 15.08 -7.07 -13.05
C PRO A 356 14.04 -7.73 -13.95
N ALA A 357 14.48 -8.67 -14.80
CA ALA A 357 13.57 -9.48 -15.58
C ALA A 357 12.56 -10.18 -14.65
N ARG A 358 11.27 -10.22 -15.04
CA ARG A 358 10.29 -11.03 -14.31
C ARG A 358 10.77 -12.47 -14.34
N MET A 359 10.90 -13.12 -13.17
CA MET A 359 10.91 -14.57 -13.17
C MET A 359 9.64 -15.01 -13.91
N ARG A 360 9.78 -15.63 -15.07
CA ARG A 360 8.68 -16.31 -15.74
C ARG A 360 8.23 -17.37 -14.76
N ASP A 361 6.95 -17.33 -14.37
CA ASP A 361 6.34 -18.35 -13.54
C ASP A 361 6.75 -19.72 -14.07
N GLN A 362 7.56 -20.43 -13.24
CA GLN A 362 7.83 -21.85 -13.43
C GLN A 362 6.72 -22.65 -12.78
#